data_b5c8f5a78775486bb060ec8e0be0dbab
#
_entry.id   b5c8f5a78775486bb060ec8e0be0dbab
#
_cell.length_a   1.000
_cell.length_b   1.000
_cell.length_c   1.000
_cell.angle_alpha   90.00
_cell.angle_beta   90.00
_cell.angle_gamma   90.00
#
_symmetry.space_group_name_H-M   'P 1'
#
loop_
_entity.id
_entity.type
_entity.pdbx_description
1 polymer ?
#
loop_
_entity_poly.entity_id
_entity_poly.type
_entity_poly.pdbx_seq_one_letter_code
_entity_poly.pdbx_strand_id
1 'polypeptide(L)'
;MKKIRHIGYLVLGTSLVFGAAACGSTGDDKAIQGGIDPGKQTEVNTELTTEQKKLELDKTAKRALAMVKSTDFNEIESISNYVNDNLSNDHATAKISKWWEDKLESLWTDLGKRENDMKVMQHMIDLSQINGHFKVVNGQWVREDAKDLQLVFNDNNGKECVLKLALSGKQTNMYVPFLDIQEWERNDDGQFEEVKKETKFNIPEHATLTLTQGGKTLMACELNTKVSTSGTLDVAKDNIEANCKLTINNYVVEVKRALFEAAKGAKAEATVTIGNQKLFNMVMSANGKSTNERIQGVGEVSMALDILGDVQFKSKIDDGSTFHKWYTKLEENGMYTNGKFVYYTESEYKDFVKQANSHLNAGLFLKGSEKRSATIELGAFAENRYDYYEHKPLEVWTYKTMLKFDDKTSYAFEDYFTKENFPDVYKQASDLIKSFERMFNK
;
A
#
# COMPACT_ATOMS: atom_id res chain seq x y z
N MET A 1 7.85 -1.18 18.90
CA MET A 1 7.45 -1.45 17.51
C MET A 1 6.21 -2.35 17.33
N LYS A 2 5.71 -3.08 18.36
CA LYS A 2 4.47 -3.89 18.23
C LYS A 2 3.15 -3.10 18.40
N LYS A 3 3.16 -1.93 19.06
CA LYS A 3 1.93 -1.20 19.45
C LYS A 3 1.29 -0.32 18.34
N ILE A 4 2.03 0.10 17.32
CA ILE A 4 1.50 0.89 16.19
C ILE A 4 0.72 0.04 15.18
N ARG A 5 0.81 -1.30 15.25
CA ARG A 5 0.18 -2.20 14.30
C ARG A 5 -1.36 -2.12 14.27
N HIS A 6 -2.02 -1.77 15.37
CA HIS A 6 -3.50 -1.84 15.45
C HIS A 6 -4.22 -0.64 14.82
N ILE A 7 -3.66 0.57 14.89
CA ILE A 7 -4.20 1.73 14.13
C ILE A 7 -3.86 1.57 12.64
N GLY A 8 -2.69 0.98 12.32
CA GLY A 8 -2.30 0.62 10.97
C GLY A 8 -3.28 -0.36 10.29
N TYR A 9 -3.91 -1.26 11.03
CA TYR A 9 -4.86 -2.23 10.45
C TYR A 9 -6.21 -1.60 10.03
N LEU A 10 -6.68 -0.55 10.69
CA LEU A 10 -7.86 0.20 10.23
C LEU A 10 -7.57 1.00 8.95
N VAL A 11 -6.35 1.52 8.81
CA VAL A 11 -5.87 2.20 7.58
C VAL A 11 -5.45 1.16 6.52
N LEU A 12 -4.90 0.00 6.93
CA LEU A 12 -4.51 -1.11 6.04
C LEU A 12 -5.71 -1.89 5.50
N GLY A 13 -6.86 -1.90 6.19
CA GLY A 13 -8.10 -2.48 5.64
C GLY A 13 -8.53 -1.77 4.35
N THR A 14 -8.34 -0.46 4.27
CA THR A 14 -8.54 0.29 3.03
C THR A 14 -7.44 0.00 1.99
N SER A 15 -6.20 -0.24 2.42
CA SER A 15 -5.07 -0.56 1.54
C SER A 15 -5.18 -1.95 0.90
N LEU A 16 -5.80 -2.93 1.57
CA LEU A 16 -6.03 -4.28 1.04
C LEU A 16 -7.09 -4.30 -0.08
N VAL A 17 -8.13 -3.47 0.04
CA VAL A 17 -9.09 -3.27 -1.06
C VAL A 17 -8.41 -2.64 -2.27
N PHE A 18 -7.44 -1.76 -2.06
CA PHE A 18 -6.69 -1.08 -3.13
C PHE A 18 -5.53 -1.91 -3.69
N GLY A 19 -4.90 -2.78 -2.91
CA GLY A 19 -3.86 -3.69 -3.37
C GLY A 19 -4.37 -4.74 -4.38
N ALA A 20 -5.61 -5.21 -4.21
CA ALA A 20 -6.27 -6.11 -5.16
C ALA A 20 -6.73 -5.40 -6.45
N ALA A 21 -6.97 -4.08 -6.39
CA ALA A 21 -7.38 -3.27 -7.54
C ALA A 21 -6.21 -2.80 -8.43
N ALA A 22 -4.95 -3.06 -8.04
CA ALA A 22 -3.77 -2.52 -8.75
C ALA A 22 -3.37 -3.28 -10.02
N CYS A 23 -4.18 -4.19 -10.52
CA CYS A 23 -3.89 -4.96 -11.73
C CYS A 23 -4.95 -4.75 -12.82
N GLY A 24 -4.61 -4.00 -13.80
CA GLY A 24 -5.02 -4.03 -15.21
C GLY A 24 -6.23 -3.26 -15.75
N SER A 25 -6.14 -2.40 -16.82
CA SER A 25 -7.24 -2.15 -17.76
C SER A 25 -6.94 -1.29 -18.98
N THR A 26 -7.66 -1.53 -20.09
CA THR A 26 -7.84 -0.61 -21.21
C THR A 26 -9.31 -0.26 -21.40
N GLY A 27 -9.62 1.01 -21.53
CA GLY A 27 -10.93 1.52 -21.95
C GLY A 27 -10.81 3.02 -22.20
N ASP A 28 -11.40 3.49 -23.32
CA ASP A 28 -11.46 4.89 -23.75
C ASP A 28 -12.21 5.77 -22.74
N ASP A 29 -11.51 6.23 -21.70
CA ASP A 29 -12.00 7.31 -20.85
C ASP A 29 -11.07 8.50 -20.92
N LYS A 30 -11.53 9.53 -21.64
CA LYS A 30 -10.85 10.82 -21.83
C LYS A 30 -10.60 11.63 -20.55
N ALA A 31 -10.88 11.07 -19.37
CA ALA A 31 -10.76 11.74 -18.08
C ALA A 31 -9.40 11.59 -17.39
N ILE A 32 -8.51 10.71 -17.86
CA ILE A 32 -7.15 10.58 -17.32
C ILE A 32 -6.20 11.27 -18.33
N GLN A 33 -6.28 12.58 -18.40
CA GLN A 33 -5.34 13.42 -19.18
C GLN A 33 -4.07 13.71 -18.36
N GLY A 34 -3.21 12.74 -18.27
CA GLY A 34 -1.81 12.93 -17.93
C GLY A 34 -1.05 11.82 -18.64
N GLY A 35 -0.47 12.12 -19.80
CA GLY A 35 0.16 11.10 -20.63
C GLY A 35 1.08 10.20 -19.85
N ILE A 36 0.59 8.98 -19.51
CA ILE A 36 1.35 7.95 -18.79
C ILE A 36 2.38 7.32 -19.74
N ASP A 37 2.23 7.53 -21.06
CA ASP A 37 3.08 6.85 -22.03
C ASP A 37 4.51 7.43 -22.08
N PRO A 38 5.52 6.77 -21.49
CA PRO A 38 6.92 7.14 -21.70
C PRO A 38 7.42 6.69 -23.08
N GLY A 39 6.61 5.95 -23.87
CA GLY A 39 7.02 5.27 -25.09
C GLY A 39 7.32 6.21 -26.26
N LYS A 40 6.73 7.41 -26.30
CA LYS A 40 7.07 8.43 -27.29
C LYS A 40 8.22 9.35 -26.88
N GLN A 41 8.67 9.24 -25.63
CA GLN A 41 9.69 10.11 -25.02
C GLN A 41 11.01 9.36 -24.90
N THR A 42 11.56 8.87 -26.00
CA THR A 42 12.86 8.19 -26.04
C THR A 42 14.04 9.17 -26.05
N GLU A 43 13.78 10.42 -26.37
CA GLU A 43 14.83 11.43 -26.40
C GLU A 43 15.28 11.81 -24.98
N VAL A 44 16.60 11.86 -24.79
CA VAL A 44 17.20 12.27 -23.52
C VAL A 44 17.29 13.80 -23.48
N ASN A 45 16.98 14.40 -22.34
CA ASN A 45 17.14 15.83 -22.11
C ASN A 45 18.65 16.15 -21.99
N THR A 46 19.21 16.74 -23.03
CA THR A 46 20.60 17.20 -23.08
C THR A 46 20.75 18.69 -22.77
N GLU A 47 19.65 19.39 -22.52
CA GLU A 47 19.66 20.85 -22.21
C GLU A 47 20.17 21.12 -20.79
N LEU A 48 20.03 20.12 -19.88
CA LEU A 48 20.51 20.20 -18.51
C LEU A 48 21.64 19.20 -18.29
N THR A 49 22.68 19.62 -17.60
CA THR A 49 23.73 18.71 -17.12
C THR A 49 23.22 17.80 -16.02
N THR A 50 23.90 16.67 -15.77
CA THR A 50 23.54 15.75 -14.67
C THR A 50 23.48 16.45 -13.32
N GLU A 51 24.39 17.39 -13.05
CA GLU A 51 24.39 18.20 -11.81
C GLU A 51 23.19 19.14 -11.75
N GLN A 52 22.78 19.74 -12.85
CA GLN A 52 21.56 20.57 -12.89
C GLN A 52 20.29 19.73 -12.66
N LYS A 53 20.23 18.52 -13.23
CA LYS A 53 19.13 17.57 -12.98
C LYS A 53 19.07 17.17 -11.48
N LYS A 54 20.22 16.88 -10.89
CA LYS A 54 20.34 16.60 -9.45
C LYS A 54 19.86 17.78 -8.59
N LEU A 55 20.22 19.00 -8.96
CA LEU A 55 19.79 20.21 -8.24
C LEU A 55 18.26 20.38 -8.26
N GLU A 56 17.61 20.10 -9.38
CA GLU A 56 16.14 20.18 -9.47
C GLU A 56 15.46 19.09 -8.62
N LEU A 57 16.04 17.88 -8.55
CA LEU A 57 15.57 16.84 -7.65
C LEU A 57 15.70 17.25 -6.18
N ASP A 58 16.84 17.81 -5.79
CA ASP A 58 17.12 18.30 -4.43
C ASP A 58 16.13 19.39 -4.02
N LYS A 59 15.90 20.39 -4.88
CA LYS A 59 14.92 21.47 -4.65
C LYS A 59 13.50 20.91 -4.48
N THR A 60 13.08 20.00 -5.34
CA THR A 60 11.74 19.41 -5.27
C THR A 60 11.57 18.60 -3.98
N ALA A 61 12.55 17.79 -3.62
CA ALA A 61 12.52 17.00 -2.39
C ALA A 61 12.47 17.89 -1.14
N LYS A 62 13.30 18.95 -1.08
CA LYS A 62 13.28 19.94 0.03
C LYS A 62 11.92 20.63 0.16
N ARG A 63 11.32 21.03 -0.98
CA ARG A 63 9.98 21.63 -0.98
C ARG A 63 8.92 20.64 -0.50
N ALA A 64 8.97 19.40 -0.95
CA ALA A 64 8.03 18.36 -0.52
C ALA A 64 8.13 18.11 0.99
N LEU A 65 9.33 17.95 1.52
CA LEU A 65 9.55 17.76 2.96
C LEU A 65 9.13 18.98 3.80
N ALA A 66 9.36 20.19 3.31
CA ALA A 66 9.00 21.42 4.02
C ALA A 66 7.48 21.63 4.15
N MET A 67 6.68 20.95 3.32
CA MET A 67 5.21 20.99 3.40
C MET A 67 4.68 20.15 4.56
N VAL A 68 5.41 19.12 4.99
CA VAL A 68 5.00 18.20 6.05
C VAL A 68 5.52 18.71 7.41
N LYS A 69 4.61 18.99 8.33
CA LYS A 69 4.94 19.48 9.68
C LYS A 69 4.39 18.52 10.72
N SER A 70 5.25 17.99 11.59
CA SER A 70 4.82 17.11 12.68
C SER A 70 3.81 17.83 13.61
N THR A 71 3.99 19.13 13.84
CA THR A 71 3.09 19.94 14.69
C THR A 71 1.63 19.96 14.21
N ASP A 72 1.37 19.69 12.94
CA ASP A 72 0.01 19.60 12.40
C ASP A 72 -0.75 18.37 12.96
N PHE A 73 -0.05 17.45 13.63
CA PHE A 73 -0.61 16.22 14.19
C PHE A 73 -0.71 16.20 15.71
N ASN A 74 -0.35 17.28 16.42
CA ASN A 74 -0.34 17.34 17.89
C ASN A 74 -1.71 16.99 18.52
N GLU A 75 -2.81 17.41 17.90
CA GLU A 75 -4.16 17.09 18.40
C GLU A 75 -4.45 15.57 18.27
N ILE A 76 -3.98 14.93 17.20
CA ILE A 76 -4.09 13.49 16.99
C ILE A 76 -3.18 12.71 17.94
N GLU A 77 -1.99 13.23 18.25
CA GLU A 77 -1.09 12.67 19.26
C GLU A 77 -1.78 12.56 20.62
N SER A 78 -2.41 13.65 21.08
CA SER A 78 -3.14 13.66 22.36
C SER A 78 -4.22 12.59 22.42
N ILE A 79 -4.96 12.40 21.31
CA ILE A 79 -6.00 11.37 21.21
C ILE A 79 -5.40 9.98 21.14
N SER A 80 -4.32 9.79 20.37
CA SER A 80 -3.61 8.52 20.26
C SER A 80 -3.07 8.05 21.61
N ASN A 81 -2.48 8.97 22.39
CA ASN A 81 -2.00 8.67 23.74
C ASN A 81 -3.16 8.25 24.65
N TYR A 82 -4.29 8.96 24.61
CA TYR A 82 -5.48 8.56 25.37
C TYR A 82 -5.94 7.14 24.99
N VAL A 83 -6.04 6.83 23.70
CA VAL A 83 -6.48 5.52 23.19
C VAL A 83 -5.51 4.42 23.65
N ASN A 84 -4.21 4.68 23.57
CA ASN A 84 -3.19 3.72 24.02
C ASN A 84 -3.27 3.46 25.53
N ASP A 85 -3.46 4.52 26.32
CA ASP A 85 -3.45 4.44 27.79
C ASP A 85 -4.75 3.86 28.37
N ASN A 86 -5.89 4.08 27.69
CA ASN A 86 -7.21 3.79 28.25
C ASN A 86 -8.02 2.74 27.47
N LEU A 87 -7.67 2.47 26.20
CA LEU A 87 -8.39 1.52 25.36
C LEU A 87 -7.53 0.32 24.94
N SER A 88 -6.25 0.26 25.35
CA SER A 88 -5.41 -0.91 25.10
C SER A 88 -5.63 -2.00 26.16
N ASN A 89 -5.49 -3.26 25.77
CA ASN A 89 -5.78 -4.45 26.55
C ASN A 89 -4.98 -4.59 27.87
N ASP A 90 -3.95 -3.77 28.07
CA ASP A 90 -3.09 -3.83 29.25
C ASP A 90 -3.69 -3.12 30.50
N HIS A 91 -4.80 -2.38 30.33
CA HIS A 91 -5.45 -1.67 31.42
C HIS A 91 -6.83 -2.26 31.77
N ALA A 92 -6.93 -2.82 32.98
CA ALA A 92 -8.11 -3.52 33.54
C ALA A 92 -9.38 -2.62 33.66
N THR A 93 -9.32 -1.34 33.33
CA THR A 93 -10.42 -0.40 33.38
C THR A 93 -11.26 -0.34 32.11
N ALA A 94 -10.81 -0.94 31.03
CA ALA A 94 -11.46 -0.80 29.73
C ALA A 94 -12.45 -1.95 29.46
N LYS A 95 -13.70 -1.84 29.96
CA LYS A 95 -14.80 -2.69 29.49
C LYS A 95 -14.99 -2.65 27.98
N ILE A 96 -14.53 -1.60 27.33
CA ILE A 96 -14.55 -1.44 25.89
C ILE A 96 -13.50 -2.34 25.20
N SER A 97 -12.36 -2.63 25.85
CA SER A 97 -11.36 -3.51 25.27
C SER A 97 -11.89 -4.93 25.14
N LYS A 98 -12.59 -5.45 26.18
CA LYS A 98 -13.21 -6.77 26.11
C LYS A 98 -14.32 -6.83 25.05
N TRP A 99 -15.17 -5.81 24.98
CA TRP A 99 -16.19 -5.76 23.92
C TRP A 99 -15.55 -5.72 22.53
N TRP A 100 -14.47 -4.97 22.38
CA TRP A 100 -13.70 -4.85 21.14
C TRP A 100 -13.03 -6.15 20.77
N GLU A 101 -12.42 -6.86 21.75
CA GLU A 101 -11.88 -8.20 21.58
C GLU A 101 -12.95 -9.20 21.16
N ASP A 102 -14.04 -9.28 21.94
CA ASP A 102 -15.17 -10.18 21.67
C ASP A 102 -15.79 -9.90 20.29
N LYS A 103 -15.80 -8.63 19.84
CA LYS A 103 -16.31 -8.26 18.51
C LYS A 103 -15.30 -8.52 17.41
N LEU A 104 -14.04 -8.20 17.58
CA LEU A 104 -13.00 -8.58 16.63
C LEU A 104 -12.92 -10.09 16.48
N GLU A 105 -13.02 -10.83 17.57
CA GLU A 105 -13.08 -12.29 17.54
C GLU A 105 -14.35 -12.79 16.84
N SER A 106 -15.50 -12.16 17.07
CA SER A 106 -16.77 -12.49 16.37
C SER A 106 -16.79 -12.12 14.88
N LEU A 107 -15.96 -11.18 14.45
CA LEU A 107 -15.77 -10.86 13.02
C LEU A 107 -15.07 -12.01 12.28
N TRP A 108 -14.31 -12.84 13.01
CA TRP A 108 -13.64 -14.01 12.49
C TRP A 108 -14.52 -15.24 12.74
N THR A 109 -15.44 -15.51 11.84
CA THR A 109 -16.28 -16.71 11.94
C THR A 109 -15.47 -17.90 11.42
N ASP A 110 -15.06 -18.76 12.34
CA ASP A 110 -14.44 -20.04 11.99
C ASP A 110 -15.53 -21.05 11.60
N LEU A 111 -15.71 -21.23 10.31
CA LEU A 111 -16.58 -22.27 9.74
C LEU A 111 -15.68 -23.42 9.29
N GLY A 112 -15.16 -24.20 10.23
CA GLY A 112 -14.33 -25.36 9.94
C GLY A 112 -15.02 -26.32 8.97
N LYS A 113 -14.50 -26.44 7.74
CA LYS A 113 -14.93 -27.41 6.72
C LYS A 113 -13.72 -28.23 6.32
N ARG A 114 -13.91 -29.53 6.23
CA ARG A 114 -12.88 -30.44 5.75
C ARG A 114 -13.13 -30.72 4.27
N GLU A 115 -12.17 -30.42 3.43
CA GLU A 115 -12.16 -30.76 2.01
C GLU A 115 -10.96 -31.67 1.73
N ASN A 116 -11.22 -32.94 1.37
CA ASN A 116 -10.22 -33.99 1.27
C ASN A 116 -9.46 -34.17 2.62
N ASP A 117 -8.14 -34.08 2.61
CA ASP A 117 -7.31 -34.20 3.80
C ASP A 117 -6.91 -32.85 4.42
N MET A 118 -7.51 -31.75 3.95
CA MET A 118 -7.22 -30.38 4.37
C MET A 118 -8.41 -29.76 5.11
N LYS A 119 -8.17 -29.13 6.26
CA LYS A 119 -9.17 -28.31 6.96
C LYS A 119 -9.26 -26.95 6.30
N VAL A 120 -10.46 -26.55 5.87
CA VAL A 120 -10.73 -25.19 5.33
C VAL A 120 -11.39 -24.36 6.40
N MET A 121 -10.73 -23.31 6.84
CA MET A 121 -11.25 -22.31 7.76
C MET A 121 -11.67 -21.06 6.98
N GLN A 122 -12.92 -20.65 7.15
CA GLN A 122 -13.43 -19.42 6.53
C GLN A 122 -13.49 -18.31 7.58
N HIS A 123 -12.76 -17.23 7.33
CA HIS A 123 -12.82 -16.03 8.14
C HIS A 123 -13.63 -14.97 7.42
N MET A 124 -14.60 -14.40 8.12
CA MET A 124 -15.43 -13.32 7.58
C MET A 124 -15.22 -12.05 8.39
N ILE A 125 -14.74 -11.00 7.73
CA ILE A 125 -14.66 -9.67 8.32
C ILE A 125 -15.93 -8.90 7.95
N ASP A 126 -16.87 -8.81 8.89
CA ASP A 126 -18.13 -8.09 8.74
C ASP A 126 -18.10 -6.79 9.56
N LEU A 127 -17.76 -5.69 8.89
CA LEU A 127 -17.68 -4.38 9.51
C LEU A 127 -19.04 -3.91 10.06
N SER A 128 -20.17 -4.45 9.58
CA SER A 128 -21.50 -4.09 10.08
C SER A 128 -21.76 -4.53 11.52
N GLN A 129 -20.96 -5.48 12.02
CA GLN A 129 -21.01 -5.92 13.42
C GLN A 129 -20.37 -4.90 14.38
N ILE A 130 -19.59 -3.94 13.86
CA ILE A 130 -18.97 -2.88 14.63
C ILE A 130 -19.98 -1.74 14.80
N ASN A 131 -20.79 -1.78 15.85
CA ASN A 131 -21.87 -0.83 16.09
C ASN A 131 -22.07 -0.54 17.59
N GLY A 132 -22.85 0.47 17.90
CA GLY A 132 -23.19 0.91 19.26
C GLY A 132 -22.57 2.26 19.60
N HIS A 133 -23.23 3.00 20.48
CA HIS A 133 -22.72 4.26 21.01
C HIS A 133 -22.11 4.02 22.39
N PHE A 134 -20.87 4.41 22.55
CA PHE A 134 -20.09 4.26 23.78
C PHE A 134 -19.73 5.64 24.31
N LYS A 135 -19.98 5.86 25.59
CA LYS A 135 -19.65 7.10 26.29
C LYS A 135 -19.01 6.80 27.64
N VAL A 136 -18.03 7.59 28.03
CA VAL A 136 -17.45 7.52 29.38
C VAL A 136 -18.37 8.25 30.36
N VAL A 137 -18.89 7.53 31.35
CA VAL A 137 -19.72 8.06 32.45
C VAL A 137 -19.09 7.62 33.78
N ASN A 138 -18.71 8.58 34.62
CA ASN A 138 -18.03 8.30 35.91
C ASN A 138 -16.79 7.39 35.75
N GLY A 139 -15.99 7.60 34.73
CA GLY A 139 -14.78 6.85 34.42
C GLY A 139 -15.04 5.44 33.87
N GLN A 140 -16.25 5.10 33.53
CA GLN A 140 -16.61 3.79 32.92
C GLN A 140 -17.29 3.99 31.57
N TRP A 141 -17.02 3.06 30.67
CA TRP A 141 -17.72 3.01 29.38
C TRP A 141 -19.12 2.46 29.56
N VAL A 142 -20.09 3.21 29.04
CA VAL A 142 -21.50 2.81 28.94
C VAL A 142 -21.82 2.66 27.48
N ARG A 143 -22.44 1.53 27.10
CA ARG A 143 -22.85 1.23 25.72
C ARG A 143 -24.37 1.37 25.58
N GLU A 144 -24.79 2.04 24.54
CA GLU A 144 -26.15 2.10 24.03
C GLU A 144 -26.23 1.42 22.66
N ASP A 145 -27.33 0.72 22.37
CA ASP A 145 -27.54 0.08 21.08
C ASP A 145 -27.78 1.13 19.99
N ALA A 146 -27.02 1.02 18.90
CA ALA A 146 -27.12 1.87 17.72
C ALA A 146 -26.72 1.11 16.46
N LYS A 147 -27.05 1.65 15.30
CA LYS A 147 -26.68 1.03 14.00
C LYS A 147 -25.30 1.43 13.49
N ASP A 148 -24.76 2.52 14.01
CA ASP A 148 -23.41 3.02 13.74
C ASP A 148 -22.55 2.86 14.99
N LEU A 149 -21.23 2.99 14.83
CA LEU A 149 -20.31 3.07 15.96
C LEU A 149 -20.07 4.53 16.31
N GLN A 150 -20.16 4.84 17.61
CA GLN A 150 -19.73 6.14 18.14
C GLN A 150 -18.98 5.94 19.45
N LEU A 151 -17.80 6.53 19.58
CA LEU A 151 -17.03 6.57 20.82
C LEU A 151 -16.94 8.02 21.26
N VAL A 152 -17.41 8.32 22.48
CA VAL A 152 -17.35 9.67 23.08
C VAL A 152 -16.50 9.59 24.34
N PHE A 153 -15.40 10.33 24.36
CA PHE A 153 -14.46 10.37 25.47
C PHE A 153 -13.75 11.73 25.55
N ASN A 154 -13.09 12.00 26.64
CA ASN A 154 -12.22 13.17 26.75
C ASN A 154 -10.78 12.73 26.53
N ASP A 155 -10.00 13.53 25.79
CA ASP A 155 -8.57 13.31 25.63
C ASP A 155 -7.80 13.63 26.93
N ASN A 156 -6.48 13.44 26.93
CA ASN A 156 -5.63 13.72 28.09
C ASN A 156 -5.64 15.20 28.52
N ASN A 157 -6.15 16.11 27.68
CA ASN A 157 -6.32 17.54 27.97
C ASN A 157 -7.76 17.90 28.41
N GLY A 158 -8.63 16.89 28.57
CA GLY A 158 -10.02 17.07 28.95
C GLY A 158 -10.96 17.57 27.83
N LYS A 159 -10.50 17.61 26.58
CA LYS A 159 -11.33 17.98 25.43
C LYS A 159 -12.15 16.79 24.96
N GLU A 160 -13.45 17.00 24.75
CA GLU A 160 -14.33 15.96 24.21
C GLU A 160 -13.90 15.55 22.80
N CYS A 161 -13.74 14.25 22.61
CA CYS A 161 -13.45 13.61 21.35
C CYS A 161 -14.61 12.69 20.96
N VAL A 162 -14.97 12.70 19.69
CA VAL A 162 -15.98 11.80 19.12
C VAL A 162 -15.40 11.10 17.91
N LEU A 163 -15.26 9.78 18.01
CA LEU A 163 -14.95 8.91 16.87
C LEU A 163 -16.28 8.29 16.40
N LYS A 164 -16.60 8.45 15.12
CA LYS A 164 -17.82 7.91 14.53
C LYS A 164 -17.50 7.12 13.26
N LEU A 165 -17.99 5.86 13.19
CA LEU A 165 -18.01 5.03 11.98
C LEU A 165 -19.45 4.77 11.59
N ALA A 166 -19.83 5.11 10.36
CA ALA A 166 -21.14 4.82 9.81
C ALA A 166 -20.99 4.08 8.47
N LEU A 167 -21.75 3.00 8.33
CA LEU A 167 -21.83 2.20 7.12
C LEU A 167 -23.25 2.33 6.56
N SER A 168 -23.36 2.47 5.24
CA SER A 168 -24.67 2.60 4.60
C SER A 168 -24.64 2.02 3.17
N GLY A 169 -25.83 1.89 2.60
CA GLY A 169 -26.05 1.30 1.31
C GLY A 169 -25.98 -0.23 1.35
N LYS A 170 -25.82 -0.82 0.19
CA LYS A 170 -25.72 -2.26 0.02
C LYS A 170 -24.38 -2.76 0.57
N GLN A 171 -24.40 -3.93 1.19
CA GLN A 171 -23.21 -4.64 1.57
C GLN A 171 -22.99 -5.84 0.65
N THR A 172 -21.76 -6.03 0.20
CA THR A 172 -21.39 -7.10 -0.73
C THR A 172 -20.29 -7.94 -0.11
N ASN A 173 -20.51 -9.25 -0.02
CA ASN A 173 -19.47 -10.18 0.41
C ASN A 173 -18.45 -10.34 -0.71
N MET A 174 -17.17 -10.27 -0.39
CA MET A 174 -16.08 -10.48 -1.32
C MET A 174 -15.22 -11.64 -0.84
N TYR A 175 -14.95 -12.56 -1.73
CA TYR A 175 -13.96 -13.62 -1.57
C TYR A 175 -12.83 -13.41 -2.57
N VAL A 176 -11.61 -13.46 -2.09
CA VAL A 176 -10.40 -13.22 -2.89
C VAL A 176 -9.48 -14.43 -2.79
N PRO A 177 -9.60 -15.42 -3.70
CA PRO A 177 -8.89 -16.70 -3.59
C PRO A 177 -7.38 -16.59 -3.49
N PHE A 178 -6.78 -15.58 -4.11
CA PHE A 178 -5.32 -15.38 -4.05
C PHE A 178 -4.80 -14.80 -2.72
N LEU A 179 -5.71 -14.50 -1.77
CA LEU A 179 -5.37 -14.18 -0.38
C LEU A 179 -5.47 -15.40 0.53
N ASP A 180 -5.81 -16.56 -0.01
CA ASP A 180 -5.85 -17.80 0.76
C ASP A 180 -4.43 -18.15 1.22
N ILE A 181 -4.35 -18.56 2.48
CA ILE A 181 -3.10 -18.98 3.12
C ILE A 181 -3.20 -20.46 3.43
N GLN A 182 -2.16 -21.23 3.13
CA GLN A 182 -2.00 -22.61 3.56
C GLN A 182 -0.97 -22.66 4.66
N GLU A 183 -1.35 -23.18 5.82
CA GLU A 183 -0.51 -23.28 7.00
C GLU A 183 -0.63 -24.66 7.64
N TRP A 184 0.39 -25.05 8.41
CA TRP A 184 0.35 -26.25 9.25
C TRP A 184 0.02 -25.84 10.67
N GLU A 185 -1.15 -26.24 11.16
CA GLU A 185 -1.59 -25.97 12.52
C GLU A 185 -1.61 -27.26 13.37
N ARG A 186 -1.44 -27.10 14.67
CA ARG A 186 -1.53 -28.21 15.61
C ARG A 186 -2.99 -28.39 16.03
N ASN A 187 -3.58 -29.56 15.76
CA ASN A 187 -4.93 -29.88 16.18
C ASN A 187 -5.01 -30.20 17.68
N ASP A 188 -6.21 -30.42 18.21
CA ASP A 188 -6.45 -30.71 19.64
C ASP A 188 -5.76 -31.98 20.10
N ASP A 189 -5.49 -32.95 19.23
CA ASP A 189 -4.76 -34.18 19.50
C ASP A 189 -3.24 -33.98 19.44
N GLY A 190 -2.78 -32.76 19.18
CA GLY A 190 -1.37 -32.41 19.11
C GLY A 190 -0.67 -32.79 17.81
N GLN A 191 -1.39 -33.23 16.78
CA GLN A 191 -0.88 -33.55 15.46
C GLN A 191 -0.90 -32.31 14.55
N PHE A 192 0.03 -32.22 13.60
CA PHE A 192 0.01 -31.17 12.60
C PHE A 192 -0.96 -31.53 11.47
N GLU A 193 -1.88 -30.64 11.17
CA GLU A 193 -2.78 -30.73 10.02
C GLU A 193 -2.60 -29.54 9.08
N GLU A 194 -2.79 -29.75 7.81
CA GLU A 194 -2.77 -28.68 6.81
C GLU A 194 -4.11 -27.93 6.83
N VAL A 195 -4.03 -26.62 7.03
CA VAL A 195 -5.20 -25.72 7.13
C VAL A 195 -5.13 -24.70 6.02
N LYS A 196 -6.21 -24.58 5.24
CA LYS A 196 -6.42 -23.51 4.28
C LYS A 196 -7.28 -22.43 4.92
N LYS A 197 -6.77 -21.19 4.99
CA LYS A 197 -7.51 -20.03 5.51
C LYS A 197 -8.06 -19.21 4.36
N GLU A 198 -9.37 -19.16 4.24
CA GLU A 198 -10.09 -18.36 3.24
C GLU A 198 -10.67 -17.11 3.92
N THR A 199 -10.29 -15.92 3.44
CA THR A 199 -10.78 -14.67 4.02
C THR A 199 -11.86 -14.04 3.15
N LYS A 200 -13.02 -13.79 3.75
CA LYS A 200 -14.14 -13.06 3.16
C LYS A 200 -14.26 -11.69 3.81
N PHE A 201 -14.58 -10.69 3.00
CA PHE A 201 -14.83 -9.33 3.45
C PHE A 201 -16.26 -8.92 3.12
N ASN A 202 -16.89 -8.19 4.02
CA ASN A 202 -18.13 -7.50 3.72
C ASN A 202 -17.81 -6.04 3.37
N ILE A 203 -18.01 -5.68 2.10
CA ILE A 203 -17.71 -4.34 1.58
C ILE A 203 -19.01 -3.52 1.60
N PRO A 204 -19.08 -2.42 2.36
CA PRO A 204 -20.21 -1.51 2.30
C PRO A 204 -20.17 -0.65 1.04
N GLU A 205 -21.32 -0.25 0.52
CA GLU A 205 -21.43 0.72 -0.58
C GLU A 205 -20.86 2.09 -0.16
N HIS A 206 -21.13 2.49 1.09
CA HIS A 206 -20.62 3.72 1.67
C HIS A 206 -20.12 3.48 3.09
N ALA A 207 -18.94 4.02 3.41
CA ALA A 207 -18.41 4.07 4.77
C ALA A 207 -17.87 5.48 5.07
N THR A 208 -18.16 5.98 6.25
CA THR A 208 -17.60 7.24 6.76
C THR A 208 -16.99 7.02 8.13
N LEU A 209 -15.78 7.51 8.33
CA LEU A 209 -15.10 7.55 9.63
C LEU A 209 -14.74 9.00 9.94
N THR A 210 -15.18 9.53 11.07
CA THR A 210 -14.84 10.88 11.50
C THR A 210 -14.30 10.89 12.91
N LEU A 211 -13.30 11.74 13.16
CA LEU A 211 -12.77 12.06 14.49
C LEU A 211 -12.89 13.56 14.69
N THR A 212 -13.60 13.95 15.73
CA THR A 212 -13.72 15.36 16.13
C THR A 212 -13.16 15.57 17.53
N GLN A 213 -12.65 16.77 17.81
CA GLN A 213 -12.19 17.19 19.13
C GLN A 213 -12.74 18.60 19.40
N GLY A 214 -13.51 18.76 20.47
CA GLY A 214 -14.15 20.04 20.80
C GLY A 214 -15.03 20.60 19.67
N GLY A 215 -15.66 19.72 18.89
CA GLY A 215 -16.49 20.07 17.72
C GLY A 215 -15.72 20.36 16.42
N LYS A 216 -14.37 20.42 16.46
CA LYS A 216 -13.55 20.55 15.25
C LYS A 216 -13.28 19.16 14.67
N THR A 217 -13.48 18.98 13.37
CA THR A 217 -13.08 17.75 12.68
C THR A 217 -11.56 17.71 12.49
N LEU A 218 -10.92 16.69 13.04
CA LEU A 218 -9.49 16.43 12.89
C LEU A 218 -9.19 15.42 11.80
N MET A 219 -10.08 14.41 11.66
CA MET A 219 -9.96 13.37 10.65
C MET A 219 -11.35 13.06 10.07
N ALA A 220 -11.40 12.91 8.77
CA ALA A 220 -12.57 12.39 8.06
C ALA A 220 -12.08 11.44 6.97
N CYS A 221 -12.67 10.25 6.91
CA CYS A 221 -12.48 9.29 5.83
C CYS A 221 -13.84 8.97 5.21
N GLU A 222 -13.92 9.02 3.90
CA GLU A 222 -15.09 8.61 3.14
C GLU A 222 -14.66 7.57 2.11
N LEU A 223 -15.37 6.45 2.10
CA LEU A 223 -15.20 5.37 1.13
C LEU A 223 -16.52 5.14 0.41
N ASN A 224 -16.47 5.11 -0.91
CA ASN A 224 -17.60 4.70 -1.74
C ASN A 224 -17.16 3.54 -2.61
N THR A 225 -18.00 2.52 -2.70
CA THR A 225 -17.76 1.33 -3.52
C THR A 225 -18.97 1.04 -4.40
N LYS A 226 -18.71 0.54 -5.58
CA LYS A 226 -19.72 0.05 -6.51
C LYS A 226 -19.28 -1.29 -7.06
N VAL A 227 -20.12 -2.28 -6.90
CA VAL A 227 -19.84 -3.66 -7.32
C VAL A 227 -20.87 -4.10 -8.34
N SER A 228 -20.45 -4.80 -9.38
CA SER A 228 -21.35 -5.22 -10.48
C SER A 228 -22.30 -6.34 -10.09
N THR A 229 -21.98 -7.12 -9.05
CA THR A 229 -22.82 -8.24 -8.61
C THR A 229 -23.84 -7.85 -7.55
N SER A 230 -24.90 -8.64 -7.45
CA SER A 230 -25.88 -8.56 -6.35
C SER A 230 -25.67 -9.61 -5.25
N GLY A 231 -24.76 -10.56 -5.48
CA GLY A 231 -24.41 -11.64 -4.55
C GLY A 231 -23.02 -11.49 -3.95
N THR A 232 -22.33 -12.61 -3.76
CA THR A 232 -20.92 -12.61 -3.39
C THR A 232 -20.08 -12.20 -4.60
N LEU A 233 -19.21 -11.24 -4.40
CA LEU A 233 -18.27 -10.78 -5.43
C LEU A 233 -17.30 -11.89 -5.82
N ASP A 234 -17.23 -12.18 -7.10
CA ASP A 234 -16.25 -13.07 -7.70
C ASP A 234 -15.25 -12.23 -8.51
N VAL A 235 -14.03 -12.09 -8.01
CA VAL A 235 -12.97 -11.29 -8.66
C VAL A 235 -12.59 -11.78 -10.07
N ALA A 236 -12.99 -13.02 -10.45
CA ALA A 236 -12.79 -13.53 -11.80
C ALA A 236 -13.88 -13.08 -12.80
N LYS A 237 -14.98 -12.50 -12.33
CA LYS A 237 -16.16 -12.18 -13.16
C LYS A 237 -16.69 -10.76 -12.92
N ASP A 238 -16.60 -10.29 -11.70
CA ASP A 238 -17.23 -9.05 -11.28
C ASP A 238 -16.29 -7.84 -11.38
N ASN A 239 -16.90 -6.67 -11.45
CA ASN A 239 -16.19 -5.40 -11.48
C ASN A 239 -16.39 -4.67 -10.16
N ILE A 240 -15.34 -3.97 -9.72
CA ILE A 240 -15.34 -3.11 -8.53
C ILE A 240 -14.89 -1.72 -8.94
N GLU A 241 -15.63 -0.72 -8.53
CA GLU A 241 -15.19 0.66 -8.57
C GLU A 241 -15.22 1.22 -7.15
N ALA A 242 -14.16 1.91 -6.74
CA ALA A 242 -14.06 2.52 -5.42
C ALA A 242 -13.42 3.91 -5.53
N ASN A 243 -13.81 4.79 -4.62
CA ASN A 243 -13.07 6.01 -4.31
C ASN A 243 -12.96 6.17 -2.80
N CYS A 244 -11.89 6.82 -2.36
CA CYS A 244 -11.66 7.07 -0.94
C CYS A 244 -11.04 8.44 -0.77
N LYS A 245 -11.51 9.19 0.23
CA LYS A 245 -10.93 10.46 0.61
C LYS A 245 -10.67 10.47 2.11
N LEU A 246 -9.39 10.52 2.49
CA LEU A 246 -8.95 10.70 3.86
C LEU A 246 -8.47 12.15 4.03
N THR A 247 -9.07 12.87 4.95
CA THR A 247 -8.65 14.20 5.36
C THR A 247 -8.16 14.14 6.80
N ILE A 248 -6.96 14.65 7.06
CA ILE A 248 -6.37 14.79 8.39
C ILE A 248 -5.88 16.24 8.50
N ASN A 249 -6.60 17.08 9.26
CA ASN A 249 -6.36 18.52 9.29
C ASN A 249 -6.32 19.12 7.88
N ASN A 250 -5.16 19.58 7.40
CA ASN A 250 -4.95 20.14 6.06
C ASN A 250 -4.36 19.14 5.05
N TYR A 251 -4.16 17.87 5.46
CA TYR A 251 -3.67 16.79 4.60
C TYR A 251 -4.86 16.05 4.00
N VAL A 252 -4.85 15.88 2.70
CA VAL A 252 -5.87 15.12 1.98
C VAL A 252 -5.20 14.05 1.14
N VAL A 253 -5.49 12.79 1.44
CA VAL A 253 -5.15 11.64 0.61
C VAL A 253 -6.45 11.21 -0.09
N GLU A 254 -6.47 11.30 -1.40
CA GLU A 254 -7.66 10.99 -2.20
C GLU A 254 -7.32 9.94 -3.25
N VAL A 255 -7.99 8.81 -3.21
CA VAL A 255 -8.10 7.89 -4.33
C VAL A 255 -9.36 8.30 -5.08
N LYS A 256 -9.20 9.05 -6.14
CA LYS A 256 -10.31 9.58 -6.92
C LYS A 256 -11.11 8.48 -7.59
N ARG A 257 -10.40 7.46 -8.06
CA ARG A 257 -10.97 6.28 -8.68
C ARG A 257 -10.01 5.12 -8.55
N ALA A 258 -10.50 3.98 -8.10
CA ALA A 258 -9.89 2.67 -8.26
C ALA A 258 -10.93 1.80 -8.97
N LEU A 259 -10.61 1.33 -10.16
CA LEU A 259 -11.48 0.52 -10.98
C LEU A 259 -10.82 -0.82 -11.22
N PHE A 260 -11.51 -1.90 -10.95
CA PHE A 260 -11.14 -3.26 -11.31
C PHE A 260 -12.26 -3.86 -12.19
N GLU A 261 -11.88 -4.36 -13.36
CA GLU A 261 -12.76 -5.05 -14.31
C GLU A 261 -12.17 -6.44 -14.60
N ALA A 262 -12.81 -7.49 -14.12
CA ALA A 262 -12.29 -8.86 -14.19
C ALA A 262 -11.81 -9.31 -15.59
N ALA A 263 -12.47 -8.83 -16.65
CA ALA A 263 -12.15 -9.19 -18.04
C ALA A 263 -11.09 -8.29 -18.70
N LYS A 264 -10.79 -7.13 -18.12
CA LYS A 264 -9.96 -6.09 -18.74
C LYS A 264 -8.79 -5.67 -17.88
N GLY A 265 -8.99 -5.65 -16.54
CA GLY A 265 -8.00 -5.28 -15.58
C GLY A 265 -8.36 -4.11 -14.65
N ALA A 266 -7.44 -3.22 -14.19
CA ALA A 266 -7.74 -2.13 -13.26
C ALA A 266 -7.02 -0.81 -13.56
N LYS A 267 -7.49 0.28 -13.00
CA LYS A 267 -6.91 1.62 -13.02
C LYS A 267 -7.00 2.22 -11.63
N ALA A 268 -6.03 3.04 -11.26
CA ALA A 268 -6.11 3.84 -10.06
C ALA A 268 -5.56 5.25 -10.31
N GLU A 269 -6.21 6.23 -9.72
CA GLU A 269 -5.72 7.59 -9.61
C GLU A 269 -5.78 8.03 -8.15
N ALA A 270 -4.63 8.44 -7.61
CA ALA A 270 -4.52 8.91 -6.24
C ALA A 270 -3.76 10.24 -6.17
N THR A 271 -4.16 11.09 -5.23
CA THR A 271 -3.51 12.37 -4.98
C THR A 271 -3.25 12.55 -3.49
N VAL A 272 -2.16 13.24 -3.17
CA VAL A 272 -1.90 13.76 -1.82
C VAL A 272 -1.78 15.28 -1.94
N THR A 273 -2.60 15.98 -1.16
CA THR A 273 -2.65 17.45 -1.13
C THR A 273 -2.41 17.92 0.30
N ILE A 274 -1.64 18.99 0.47
CA ILE A 274 -1.44 19.66 1.76
C ILE A 274 -1.89 21.11 1.60
N GLY A 275 -2.92 21.49 2.34
CA GLY A 275 -3.62 22.75 2.10
C GLY A 275 -4.19 22.79 0.69
N ASN A 276 -3.76 23.77 -0.11
CA ASN A 276 -4.19 23.93 -1.51
C ASN A 276 -3.15 23.43 -2.52
N GLN A 277 -2.06 22.81 -2.06
CA GLN A 277 -0.96 22.40 -2.92
C GLN A 277 -0.93 20.88 -3.05
N LYS A 278 -0.96 20.40 -4.30
CA LYS A 278 -0.80 18.98 -4.61
C LYS A 278 0.67 18.58 -4.40
N LEU A 279 0.90 17.64 -3.48
CA LEU A 279 2.22 17.09 -3.18
C LEU A 279 2.55 15.94 -4.13
N PHE A 280 1.62 14.97 -4.26
CA PHE A 280 1.75 13.83 -5.15
C PHE A 280 0.51 13.67 -6.02
N ASN A 281 0.73 13.19 -7.23
CA ASN A 281 -0.32 12.65 -8.08
C ASN A 281 0.21 11.34 -8.68
N MET A 282 -0.53 10.27 -8.49
CA MET A 282 -0.19 8.95 -9.01
C MET A 282 -1.31 8.43 -9.89
N VAL A 283 -0.95 7.92 -11.04
CA VAL A 283 -1.86 7.23 -11.95
C VAL A 283 -1.22 5.90 -12.32
N MET A 284 -2.00 4.83 -12.26
CA MET A 284 -1.55 3.49 -12.63
C MET A 284 -2.63 2.82 -13.46
N SER A 285 -2.18 2.00 -14.39
CA SER A 285 -3.06 1.08 -15.13
C SER A 285 -2.29 -0.16 -15.51
N ALA A 286 -2.97 -1.28 -15.67
CA ALA A 286 -2.43 -2.46 -16.28
C ALA A 286 -3.56 -3.27 -16.93
N ASN A 287 -3.33 -3.92 -18.05
CA ASN A 287 -4.28 -4.77 -18.75
C ASN A 287 -4.15 -6.20 -18.24
N GLY A 288 -5.25 -6.93 -18.17
CA GLY A 288 -5.19 -8.33 -17.78
C GLY A 288 -6.56 -8.96 -17.64
N LYS A 289 -6.56 -10.23 -17.34
CA LYS A 289 -7.77 -10.98 -17.03
C LYS A 289 -7.61 -11.67 -15.69
N SER A 290 -8.54 -11.46 -14.80
CA SER A 290 -8.58 -12.15 -13.52
C SER A 290 -9.16 -13.54 -13.67
N THR A 291 -8.64 -14.50 -12.88
CA THR A 291 -9.18 -15.85 -12.71
C THR A 291 -9.31 -16.16 -11.23
N ASN A 292 -9.94 -17.26 -10.88
CA ASN A 292 -10.13 -17.66 -9.47
C ASN A 292 -8.82 -17.93 -8.74
N GLU A 293 -7.73 -18.21 -9.44
CA GLU A 293 -6.46 -18.57 -8.82
C GLU A 293 -5.45 -17.43 -8.86
N ARG A 294 -5.48 -16.62 -9.91
CA ARG A 294 -4.50 -15.53 -10.12
C ARG A 294 -4.93 -14.60 -11.24
N ILE A 295 -4.27 -13.46 -11.32
CA ILE A 295 -4.37 -12.60 -12.50
C ILE A 295 -3.50 -13.22 -13.60
N GLN A 296 -4.12 -13.50 -14.72
CA GLN A 296 -3.46 -14.11 -15.89
C GLN A 296 -3.42 -13.13 -17.05
N GLY A 297 -2.43 -13.33 -17.93
CA GLY A 297 -2.34 -12.55 -19.16
C GLY A 297 -2.21 -11.07 -18.93
N VAL A 298 -1.43 -10.67 -17.91
CA VAL A 298 -1.13 -9.24 -17.68
C VAL A 298 -0.36 -8.74 -18.89
N GLY A 299 -1.01 -7.87 -19.64
CA GLY A 299 -0.42 -7.22 -20.80
C GLY A 299 0.33 -5.95 -20.42
N GLU A 300 -0.06 -4.82 -21.00
CA GLU A 300 0.57 -3.54 -20.69
C GLU A 300 0.30 -3.10 -19.24
N VAL A 301 1.36 -2.66 -18.56
CA VAL A 301 1.29 -2.02 -17.24
C VAL A 301 1.93 -0.64 -17.35
N SER A 302 1.29 0.39 -16.80
CA SER A 302 1.86 1.74 -16.78
C SER A 302 1.64 2.45 -15.45
N MET A 303 2.60 3.29 -15.07
CA MET A 303 2.54 4.11 -13.86
C MET A 303 3.15 5.48 -14.14
N ALA A 304 2.54 6.51 -13.58
CA ALA A 304 3.13 7.83 -13.47
C ALA A 304 2.96 8.35 -12.04
N LEU A 305 4.04 8.86 -11.48
CA LEU A 305 4.09 9.55 -10.19
C LEU A 305 4.61 10.97 -10.45
N ASP A 306 3.80 11.96 -10.14
CA ASP A 306 4.16 13.38 -10.19
C ASP A 306 4.40 13.90 -8.78
N ILE A 307 5.49 14.64 -8.58
CA ILE A 307 5.86 15.27 -7.31
C ILE A 307 5.89 16.77 -7.51
N LEU A 308 4.95 17.48 -6.90
CA LEU A 308 4.80 18.95 -6.93
C LEU A 308 4.63 19.55 -8.35
N GLY A 309 4.41 18.73 -9.38
CA GLY A 309 4.45 19.16 -10.78
C GLY A 309 5.86 19.46 -11.30
N ASP A 310 6.90 19.17 -10.51
CA ASP A 310 8.30 19.47 -10.86
C ASP A 310 9.08 18.24 -11.32
N VAL A 311 8.77 17.08 -10.72
CA VAL A 311 9.44 15.80 -11.02
C VAL A 311 8.41 14.73 -11.31
N GLN A 312 8.60 13.98 -12.39
CA GLN A 312 7.73 12.88 -12.77
C GLN A 312 8.55 11.61 -12.97
N PHE A 313 8.09 10.53 -12.36
CA PHE A 313 8.54 9.17 -12.66
C PHE A 313 7.47 8.53 -13.53
N LYS A 314 7.84 8.03 -14.71
CA LYS A 314 6.93 7.32 -15.60
C LYS A 314 7.52 5.97 -15.95
N SER A 315 6.68 4.94 -15.95
CA SER A 315 7.08 3.61 -16.39
C SER A 315 5.98 2.95 -17.21
N LYS A 316 6.41 2.15 -18.17
CA LYS A 316 5.55 1.30 -18.98
C LYS A 316 6.23 -0.06 -19.16
N ILE A 317 5.48 -1.11 -18.93
CA ILE A 317 5.81 -2.48 -19.23
C ILE A 317 4.86 -2.88 -20.36
N ASP A 318 5.37 -3.30 -21.51
CA ASP A 318 4.56 -3.63 -22.69
C ASP A 318 3.91 -5.02 -22.62
N ASP A 319 4.55 -5.94 -21.91
CA ASP A 319 4.05 -7.30 -21.61
C ASP A 319 4.36 -7.67 -20.15
N GLY A 320 3.39 -7.44 -19.27
CA GLY A 320 3.54 -7.69 -17.84
C GLY A 320 3.75 -9.15 -17.50
N SER A 321 3.16 -10.08 -18.25
CA SER A 321 3.33 -11.52 -18.01
C SER A 321 4.75 -11.98 -18.34
N THR A 322 5.30 -11.51 -19.46
CA THR A 322 6.66 -11.84 -19.86
C THR A 322 7.68 -11.12 -18.94
N PHE A 323 7.44 -9.87 -18.61
CA PHE A 323 8.26 -9.14 -17.63
C PHE A 323 8.28 -9.87 -16.28
N HIS A 324 7.13 -10.26 -15.75
CA HIS A 324 7.01 -10.96 -14.46
C HIS A 324 7.78 -12.29 -14.48
N LYS A 325 7.71 -13.04 -15.56
CA LYS A 325 8.49 -14.29 -15.73
C LYS A 325 9.99 -14.09 -15.52
N TRP A 326 10.54 -13.02 -16.11
CA TRP A 326 11.97 -12.71 -15.97
C TRP A 326 12.30 -12.09 -14.63
N TYR A 327 11.42 -11.22 -14.12
CA TYR A 327 11.57 -10.61 -12.81
C TYR A 327 11.57 -11.62 -11.67
N THR A 328 10.70 -12.63 -11.72
CA THR A 328 10.70 -13.75 -10.75
C THR A 328 12.05 -14.47 -10.71
N LYS A 329 12.67 -14.72 -11.87
CA LYS A 329 14.00 -15.33 -11.91
C LYS A 329 15.06 -14.44 -11.26
N LEU A 330 14.94 -13.12 -11.37
CA LEU A 330 15.84 -12.18 -10.69
C LEU A 330 15.67 -12.23 -9.17
N GLU A 331 14.43 -12.38 -8.68
CA GLU A 331 14.15 -12.47 -7.24
C GLU A 331 14.59 -13.81 -6.64
N GLU A 332 14.40 -14.91 -7.37
CA GLU A 332 14.76 -16.25 -6.92
C GLU A 332 16.27 -16.48 -6.81
N ASN A 333 17.10 -15.74 -7.55
CA ASN A 333 18.56 -15.81 -7.61
C ASN A 333 19.15 -17.18 -8.01
N GLY A 334 18.33 -18.22 -8.18
CA GLY A 334 18.74 -19.58 -8.48
C GLY A 334 17.56 -20.53 -8.60
N MET A 335 17.84 -21.82 -8.70
CA MET A 335 16.82 -22.85 -8.80
C MET A 335 17.19 -24.11 -8.00
N TYR A 336 16.20 -24.88 -7.61
CA TYR A 336 16.42 -26.23 -7.06
C TYR A 336 16.67 -27.23 -8.20
N THR A 337 17.85 -27.87 -8.17
CA THR A 337 18.22 -28.90 -9.13
C THR A 337 18.74 -30.11 -8.37
N ASN A 338 18.14 -31.28 -8.57
CA ASN A 338 18.51 -32.53 -7.87
C ASN A 338 18.55 -32.38 -6.33
N GLY A 339 17.59 -31.64 -5.76
CA GLY A 339 17.48 -31.42 -4.30
C GLY A 339 18.49 -30.43 -3.73
N LYS A 340 19.26 -29.73 -4.55
CA LYS A 340 20.19 -28.67 -4.15
C LYS A 340 19.78 -27.35 -4.77
N PHE A 341 19.92 -26.25 -4.01
CA PHE A 341 19.77 -24.91 -4.57
C PHE A 341 21.04 -24.51 -5.32
N VAL A 342 20.89 -24.11 -6.57
CA VAL A 342 21.99 -23.69 -7.46
C VAL A 342 21.73 -22.25 -7.86
N TYR A 343 22.66 -21.36 -7.51
CA TYR A 343 22.61 -19.95 -7.90
C TYR A 343 22.85 -19.78 -9.39
N TYR A 344 22.20 -18.80 -9.99
CA TYR A 344 22.42 -18.45 -11.39
C TYR A 344 23.83 -17.88 -11.59
N THR A 345 24.43 -18.23 -12.70
CA THR A 345 25.71 -17.67 -13.14
C THR A 345 25.57 -16.20 -13.55
N GLU A 346 26.68 -15.47 -13.59
CA GLU A 346 26.72 -14.09 -14.11
C GLU A 346 26.03 -13.94 -15.47
N SER A 347 26.34 -14.85 -16.39
CA SER A 347 25.81 -14.82 -17.76
C SER A 347 24.29 -14.99 -17.79
N GLU A 348 23.77 -15.97 -17.05
CA GLU A 348 22.31 -16.21 -16.95
C GLU A 348 21.62 -15.02 -16.32
N TYR A 349 22.17 -14.49 -15.21
CA TYR A 349 21.55 -13.40 -14.50
C TYR A 349 21.50 -12.11 -15.32
N LYS A 350 22.60 -11.77 -16.02
CA LYS A 350 22.66 -10.64 -16.96
C LYS A 350 21.68 -10.80 -18.14
N ASP A 351 21.48 -12.02 -18.63
CA ASP A 351 20.48 -12.27 -19.66
C ASP A 351 19.05 -12.04 -19.13
N PHE A 352 18.73 -12.50 -17.92
CA PHE A 352 17.42 -12.24 -17.31
C PHE A 352 17.16 -10.75 -17.11
N VAL A 353 18.16 -9.97 -16.65
CA VAL A 353 18.08 -8.50 -16.57
C VAL A 353 17.82 -7.89 -17.94
N LYS A 354 18.52 -8.33 -18.96
CA LYS A 354 18.32 -7.86 -20.34
C LYS A 354 16.92 -8.16 -20.86
N GLN A 355 16.44 -9.39 -20.62
CA GLN A 355 15.07 -9.79 -21.02
C GLN A 355 14.01 -8.98 -20.29
N ALA A 356 14.14 -8.78 -18.97
CA ALA A 356 13.22 -7.92 -18.21
C ALA A 356 13.23 -6.48 -18.73
N ASN A 357 14.41 -5.88 -18.94
CA ASN A 357 14.56 -4.53 -19.46
C ASN A 357 14.01 -4.35 -20.88
N SER A 358 13.96 -5.40 -21.71
CA SER A 358 13.39 -5.29 -23.06
C SER A 358 11.89 -5.00 -23.05
N HIS A 359 11.22 -5.28 -21.92
CA HIS A 359 9.80 -5.00 -21.69
C HIS A 359 9.57 -3.77 -20.81
N LEU A 360 10.63 -3.19 -20.24
CA LEU A 360 10.55 -2.05 -19.33
C LEU A 360 10.96 -0.75 -20.04
N ASN A 361 10.07 0.22 -20.06
CA ASN A 361 10.33 1.56 -20.53
C ASN A 361 10.04 2.53 -19.38
N ALA A 362 11.06 2.98 -18.65
CA ALA A 362 10.90 3.83 -17.48
C ALA A 362 11.90 4.99 -17.46
N GLY A 363 11.49 6.11 -16.86
CA GLY A 363 12.34 7.29 -16.80
C GLY A 363 11.88 8.35 -15.81
N LEU A 364 12.81 9.23 -15.52
CA LEU A 364 12.66 10.45 -14.76
C LEU A 364 12.52 11.63 -15.71
N PHE A 365 11.56 12.50 -15.45
CA PHE A 365 11.27 13.71 -16.21
C PHE A 365 11.22 14.90 -15.27
N LEU A 366 11.76 16.03 -15.70
CA LEU A 366 11.71 17.29 -14.99
C LEU A 366 10.68 18.22 -15.64
N LYS A 367 10.13 19.13 -14.84
CA LYS A 367 9.13 20.10 -15.25
C LYS A 367 9.50 20.83 -16.55
N GLY A 368 8.51 20.92 -17.43
CA GLY A 368 8.65 21.63 -18.71
C GLY A 368 9.42 20.87 -19.77
N SER A 369 9.87 19.62 -19.50
CA SER A 369 10.54 18.77 -20.48
C SER A 369 9.74 17.50 -20.75
N GLU A 370 9.49 17.21 -22.02
CA GLU A 370 9.00 15.91 -22.45
C GLU A 370 10.12 14.87 -22.64
N LYS A 371 11.39 15.32 -22.56
CA LYS A 371 12.56 14.48 -22.70
C LYS A 371 12.97 13.86 -21.35
N ARG A 372 13.47 12.65 -21.37
CA ARG A 372 13.96 11.99 -20.17
C ARG A 372 15.17 12.68 -19.57
N SER A 373 15.13 12.94 -18.30
CA SER A 373 16.30 13.41 -17.53
C SER A 373 17.18 12.26 -17.09
N ALA A 374 16.61 11.09 -16.85
CA ALA A 374 17.35 9.84 -16.64
C ALA A 374 16.48 8.64 -17.07
N THR A 375 17.12 7.59 -17.56
CA THR A 375 16.49 6.29 -17.80
C THR A 375 16.49 5.48 -16.50
N ILE A 376 15.40 4.76 -16.24
CA ILE A 376 15.30 3.80 -15.15
C ILE A 376 15.30 2.41 -15.76
N GLU A 377 16.24 1.57 -15.33
CA GLU A 377 16.40 0.20 -15.80
C GLU A 377 16.86 -0.74 -14.67
N LEU A 378 16.78 -2.04 -14.84
CA LEU A 378 17.37 -3.02 -13.94
C LEU A 378 18.85 -3.21 -14.29
N GLY A 379 19.70 -3.36 -13.29
CA GLY A 379 21.13 -3.68 -13.45
C GLY A 379 21.48 -4.94 -12.66
N ALA A 380 22.42 -5.75 -13.19
CA ALA A 380 22.93 -6.92 -12.50
C ALA A 380 24.19 -6.58 -11.69
N PHE A 381 24.27 -7.06 -10.45
CA PHE A 381 25.35 -6.81 -9.51
C PHE A 381 25.77 -8.09 -8.81
N ALA A 382 27.07 -8.24 -8.60
CA ALA A 382 27.61 -9.28 -7.73
C ALA A 382 27.51 -8.84 -6.27
N GLU A 383 27.04 -9.72 -5.42
CA GLU A 383 26.99 -9.56 -3.98
C GLU A 383 27.72 -10.72 -3.29
N ASN A 384 28.64 -10.38 -2.39
CA ASN A 384 29.30 -11.39 -1.58
C ASN A 384 28.42 -11.75 -0.40
N ARG A 385 27.98 -13.01 -0.34
CA ARG A 385 27.25 -13.60 0.77
C ARG A 385 28.10 -14.65 1.46
N TYR A 386 27.69 -15.09 2.63
CA TYR A 386 28.31 -16.19 3.33
C TYR A 386 27.38 -17.39 3.30
N ASP A 387 27.87 -18.50 2.72
CA ASP A 387 27.11 -19.76 2.76
C ASP A 387 27.31 -20.42 4.13
N TYR A 388 26.27 -20.39 4.95
CA TYR A 388 26.30 -20.97 6.30
C TYR A 388 26.32 -22.49 6.30
N TYR A 389 25.91 -23.15 5.21
CA TYR A 389 25.94 -24.61 5.11
C TYR A 389 27.33 -25.11 4.68
N GLU A 390 27.95 -24.44 3.74
CA GLU A 390 29.29 -24.80 3.24
C GLU A 390 30.43 -24.04 3.93
N HIS A 391 30.08 -23.11 4.84
CA HIS A 391 31.03 -22.28 5.60
C HIS A 391 32.06 -21.54 4.72
N LYS A 392 31.63 -21.00 3.57
CA LYS A 392 32.51 -20.30 2.63
C LYS A 392 31.85 -19.03 2.08
N PRO A 393 32.66 -18.04 1.64
CA PRO A 393 32.16 -16.93 0.84
C PRO A 393 31.54 -17.44 -0.47
N LEU A 394 30.44 -16.84 -0.84
CA LEU A 394 29.70 -17.14 -2.07
C LEU A 394 29.39 -15.83 -2.79
N GLU A 395 29.74 -15.74 -4.07
CA GLU A 395 29.29 -14.67 -4.93
C GLU A 395 27.91 -15.01 -5.50
N VAL A 396 26.95 -14.14 -5.25
CA VAL A 396 25.57 -14.27 -5.71
C VAL A 396 25.22 -13.06 -6.55
N TRP A 397 24.56 -13.28 -7.68
CA TRP A 397 24.10 -12.19 -8.52
C TRP A 397 22.74 -11.69 -8.02
N THR A 398 22.57 -10.37 -7.97
CA THR A 398 21.34 -9.67 -7.57
C THR A 398 21.04 -8.54 -8.56
N TYR A 399 19.84 -7.99 -8.52
CA TYR A 399 19.50 -6.82 -9.33
C TYR A 399 19.33 -5.57 -8.45
N LYS A 400 19.55 -4.42 -9.07
CA LYS A 400 19.21 -3.10 -8.53
C LYS A 400 18.49 -2.29 -9.59
N THR A 401 17.59 -1.42 -9.15
CA THR A 401 17.04 -0.38 -10.04
C THR A 401 18.08 0.71 -10.23
N MET A 402 18.37 1.05 -11.48
CA MET A 402 19.42 1.98 -11.88
C MET A 402 18.81 3.28 -12.42
N LEU A 403 19.43 4.41 -12.07
CA LEU A 403 19.26 5.69 -12.74
C LEU A 403 20.44 5.89 -13.68
N LYS A 404 20.17 6.06 -14.97
CA LYS A 404 21.19 6.24 -16.01
C LYS A 404 21.00 7.58 -16.70
N PHE A 405 22.00 8.43 -16.55
CA PHE A 405 22.00 9.77 -17.14
C PHE A 405 22.63 9.79 -18.55
N ASP A 406 22.45 10.89 -19.27
CA ASP A 406 22.94 11.07 -20.64
C ASP A 406 24.47 11.16 -20.75
N ASP A 407 25.16 11.60 -19.69
CA ASP A 407 26.61 11.60 -19.58
C ASP A 407 27.22 10.21 -19.32
N LYS A 408 26.37 9.15 -19.38
CA LYS A 408 26.69 7.76 -19.09
C LYS A 408 26.98 7.45 -17.62
N THR A 409 26.82 8.42 -16.71
CA THR A 409 26.84 8.10 -15.29
C THR A 409 25.61 7.26 -14.94
N SER A 410 25.81 6.25 -14.11
CA SER A 410 24.78 5.33 -13.68
C SER A 410 24.91 5.05 -12.20
N TYR A 411 23.80 5.11 -11.48
CA TYR A 411 23.75 4.89 -10.05
C TYR A 411 22.63 3.90 -9.73
N ALA A 412 22.85 3.01 -8.76
CA ALA A 412 21.72 2.33 -8.16
C ALA A 412 20.80 3.37 -7.53
N PHE A 413 19.49 3.21 -7.69
CA PHE A 413 18.50 4.19 -7.24
C PHE A 413 18.67 4.53 -5.75
N GLU A 414 18.84 3.51 -4.93
CA GLU A 414 19.07 3.64 -3.50
C GLU A 414 20.43 4.30 -3.16
N ASP A 415 21.47 4.03 -3.95
CA ASP A 415 22.80 4.62 -3.77
C ASP A 415 22.86 6.09 -4.25
N TYR A 416 21.94 6.48 -5.14
CA TYR A 416 21.86 7.86 -5.61
C TYR A 416 21.20 8.79 -4.58
N PHE A 417 20.14 8.31 -3.92
CA PHE A 417 19.40 9.09 -2.91
C PHE A 417 19.97 8.91 -1.51
N THR A 418 21.29 9.03 -1.38
CA THR A 418 22.01 8.89 -0.11
C THR A 418 22.29 10.24 0.56
N LYS A 419 22.76 10.18 1.82
CA LYS A 419 23.21 11.35 2.58
C LYS A 419 24.34 12.11 1.89
N GLU A 420 25.23 11.42 1.20
CA GLU A 420 26.37 12.01 0.49
C GLU A 420 25.91 12.85 -0.70
N ASN A 421 24.92 12.38 -1.44
CA ASN A 421 24.41 13.04 -2.62
C ASN A 421 23.35 14.12 -2.30
N PHE A 422 22.57 13.93 -1.24
CA PHE A 422 21.48 14.83 -0.84
C PHE A 422 21.51 15.12 0.69
N PRO A 423 22.60 15.73 1.23
CA PRO A 423 22.78 15.84 2.67
C PRO A 423 21.68 16.62 3.37
N ASP A 424 21.21 17.71 2.76
CA ASP A 424 20.16 18.55 3.35
C ASP A 424 18.79 17.87 3.34
N VAL A 425 18.44 17.18 2.23
CA VAL A 425 17.19 16.40 2.13
C VAL A 425 17.19 15.28 3.16
N TYR A 426 18.31 14.58 3.28
CA TYR A 426 18.46 13.49 4.25
C TYR A 426 18.34 13.99 5.69
N LYS A 427 18.97 15.16 6.00
CA LYS A 427 18.84 15.80 7.30
C LYS A 427 17.40 16.20 7.60
N GLN A 428 16.71 16.89 6.66
CA GLN A 428 15.32 17.31 6.84
C GLN A 428 14.40 16.11 7.02
N ALA A 429 14.55 15.04 6.22
CA ALA A 429 13.79 13.81 6.38
C ALA A 429 14.04 13.16 7.75
N SER A 430 15.32 13.05 8.16
CA SER A 430 15.68 12.51 9.48
C SER A 430 15.10 13.33 10.63
N ASP A 431 15.16 14.67 10.56
CA ASP A 431 14.60 15.53 11.59
C ASP A 431 13.08 15.42 11.65
N LEU A 432 12.41 15.30 10.51
CA LEU A 432 10.97 15.06 10.42
C LEU A 432 10.59 13.70 11.04
N ILE A 433 11.28 12.62 10.68
CA ILE A 433 11.06 11.28 11.25
C ILE A 433 11.23 11.32 12.78
N LYS A 434 12.33 11.89 13.27
CA LYS A 434 12.58 12.04 14.72
C LYS A 434 11.50 12.87 15.43
N SER A 435 10.92 13.86 14.74
CA SER A 435 9.83 14.64 15.31
C SER A 435 8.56 13.80 15.47
N PHE A 436 8.24 12.94 14.50
CA PHE A 436 7.14 11.98 14.61
C PHE A 436 7.43 10.88 15.65
N GLU A 437 8.65 10.35 15.69
CA GLU A 437 9.03 9.37 16.72
C GLU A 437 8.85 9.93 18.13
N ARG A 438 9.23 11.20 18.36
CA ARG A 438 9.01 11.87 19.64
C ARG A 438 7.54 12.07 19.98
N MET A 439 6.68 12.24 18.98
CA MET A 439 5.23 12.32 19.17
C MET A 439 4.60 11.00 19.63
N PHE A 440 4.98 9.90 19.01
CA PHE A 440 4.28 8.62 19.16
C PHE A 440 4.98 7.59 20.06
N ASN A 441 6.20 7.86 20.53
CA ASN A 441 7.00 6.97 21.38
C ASN A 441 7.20 7.50 22.82
N LYS A 442 6.32 8.39 23.29
CA LYS A 442 6.32 8.84 24.70
C LYS A 442 5.68 7.83 25.61
#